data_7adb682913d52d24a096e864a4ada458
#
_entry.id   7adb682913d52d24a096e864a4ada458
#
_cell.length_a   1.000
_cell.length_b   1.000
_cell.length_c   1.000
_cell.angle_alpha   90.00
_cell.angle_beta   90.00
_cell.angle_gamma   90.00
#
_symmetry.space_group_name_H-M   'P 1'
#
loop_
_entity.id
_entity.type
_entity.pdbx_description
1 polymer ?
#
loop_
_entity_poly.entity_id
_entity_poly.type
_entity_poly.pdbx_seq_one_letter_code
_entity_poly.pdbx_strand_id
1 'polypeptide(L)'
;SDVYKRQIFDLIQRDNALINAVMDQIERQRRGDMVSTTQLKSILNSCVSLGIDETDLLRQNLDVYQQVFQGVFLEATSAFYRTESANSLAHHSVTEYMKEAESRLEEEENRVELYMHESTRVPLLELCRSELITAHREVLWNEFEKLLVNDMVDDLARTYKLLAQVQHGLDPLRQRFEAYFISRGLDSIGREMDGNLEVADPATYVSAIIRVHQDGERMIAKAFQSDSGFHASLDKACRSYINKNQLTSISPSRGPELLAKFVDGVLKKNTRNTDETSIEESLDHAMTVFKYIEDRDYFQKFYIKFLSKRIVSFSTVSMDAEESMIARLKEACGFEYTSRIQRMFTEASLTKELNDRFHDWRSQQHFDTGMPFYAFVLTSGIWPLQTIATDFIVPAELKQTYQDFMEFYQRAHAHRQLSWLWHLSTNEIRATFDSRKYIFTTSTYQAAILLLFNTQSVLTYDEIAAATGLDKNALNAALFPMTKFKLLLQLDDSYSLNTDFKAKKVRVNLHVPVRSEQKAESAEVAQTVHEDRKMLIQAVIVRIMKARKTYRHNLLLNEVIMQLQSRFQPKVPDIKKAIDTLIEKEYLQRVENEKDVYSYVA
;
A
#
# COMPACT_ATOMS: atom_id res chain seq x y z
N SER A 1 62.58 -46.24 -0.66
CA SER A 1 61.66 -45.06 -0.79
C SER A 1 61.38 -44.43 0.59
N ASP A 2 61.06 -45.16 1.62
CA ASP A 2 60.80 -44.64 2.97
C ASP A 2 61.95 -43.87 3.63
N VAL A 3 63.16 -44.30 3.39
CA VAL A 3 64.37 -43.66 3.95
C VAL A 3 64.57 -42.26 3.35
N TYR A 4 64.30 -42.10 2.05
CA TYR A 4 64.39 -40.76 1.40
C TYR A 4 63.24 -39.85 1.84
N LYS A 5 62.02 -40.39 2.01
CA LYS A 5 60.90 -39.59 2.50
C LYS A 5 61.17 -39.11 3.95
N ARG A 6 61.65 -39.99 4.84
CA ARG A 6 62.09 -39.62 6.19
C ARG A 6 63.22 -38.60 6.21
N GLN A 7 64.23 -38.76 5.36
CA GLN A 7 65.35 -37.79 5.27
C GLN A 7 64.90 -36.41 4.80
N ILE A 8 63.96 -36.35 3.82
CA ILE A 8 63.41 -35.06 3.36
C ILE A 8 62.49 -34.49 4.45
N PHE A 9 61.70 -35.30 5.13
CA PHE A 9 60.87 -34.85 6.24
C PHE A 9 61.71 -34.34 7.42
N ASP A 10 62.78 -35.03 7.78
CA ASP A 10 63.73 -34.61 8.82
C ASP A 10 64.47 -33.32 8.42
N LEU A 11 64.81 -33.14 7.13
CA LEU A 11 65.41 -31.90 6.59
C LEU A 11 64.42 -30.73 6.62
N ILE A 12 63.14 -30.98 6.31
CA ILE A 12 62.09 -29.97 6.38
C ILE A 12 61.83 -29.56 7.84
N GLN A 13 61.85 -30.53 8.78
CA GLN A 13 61.65 -30.26 10.21
C GLN A 13 62.85 -29.60 10.92
N ARG A 14 64.11 -29.91 10.51
CA ARG A 14 65.30 -29.42 11.23
C ARG A 14 65.54 -27.93 11.15
N ASP A 15 65.21 -27.28 10.03
CA ASP A 15 65.56 -25.87 9.84
C ASP A 15 64.36 -24.96 9.47
N ASN A 16 63.17 -25.48 9.20
CA ASN A 16 62.04 -24.72 8.66
C ASN A 16 62.39 -23.74 7.53
N ALA A 17 63.66 -23.74 7.07
CA ALA A 17 64.19 -22.77 6.13
C ALA A 17 63.44 -22.78 4.78
N LEU A 18 63.04 -23.97 4.32
CA LEU A 18 62.27 -24.09 3.06
C LEU A 18 60.89 -23.48 3.19
N ILE A 19 60.19 -23.77 4.28
CA ILE A 19 58.86 -23.24 4.56
C ILE A 19 58.91 -21.74 4.81
N ASN A 20 59.91 -21.26 5.57
CA ASN A 20 60.14 -19.84 5.77
C ASN A 20 60.41 -19.11 4.45
N ALA A 21 61.19 -19.72 3.52
CA ALA A 21 61.40 -19.15 2.19
C ALA A 21 60.14 -19.11 1.35
N VAL A 22 59.28 -20.15 1.45
CA VAL A 22 57.94 -20.17 0.80
C VAL A 22 57.07 -19.05 1.37
N MET A 23 57.06 -18.89 2.68
CA MET A 23 56.26 -17.85 3.35
C MET A 23 56.76 -16.45 2.97
N ASP A 24 58.06 -16.21 2.91
CA ASP A 24 58.62 -14.95 2.44
C ASP A 24 58.21 -14.63 1.00
N GLN A 25 58.22 -15.60 0.10
CA GLN A 25 57.77 -15.42 -1.28
C GLN A 25 56.25 -15.08 -1.34
N ILE A 26 55.44 -15.71 -0.54
CA ILE A 26 53.98 -15.42 -0.46
C ILE A 26 53.77 -14.00 0.07
N GLU A 27 54.50 -13.60 1.10
CA GLU A 27 54.42 -12.24 1.66
C GLU A 27 54.87 -11.18 0.64
N ARG A 28 55.96 -11.41 -0.10
CA ARG A 28 56.42 -10.55 -1.21
C ARG A 28 55.34 -10.43 -2.30
N GLN A 29 54.70 -11.56 -2.67
CA GLN A 29 53.60 -11.55 -3.63
C GLN A 29 52.43 -10.69 -3.12
N ARG A 30 52.08 -10.77 -1.83
CA ARG A 30 51.03 -9.92 -1.20
C ARG A 30 51.36 -8.43 -1.28
N ARG A 31 52.68 -8.10 -1.27
CA ARG A 31 53.19 -6.72 -1.42
C ARG A 31 53.30 -6.26 -2.88
N GLY A 32 52.96 -7.14 -3.85
CA GLY A 32 52.95 -6.81 -5.28
C GLY A 32 54.21 -7.24 -6.04
N ASP A 33 55.16 -7.97 -5.41
CA ASP A 33 56.32 -8.47 -6.09
C ASP A 33 55.99 -9.67 -7.00
N MET A 34 56.71 -9.79 -8.11
CA MET A 34 56.63 -10.96 -9.00
C MET A 34 57.34 -12.15 -8.36
N VAL A 35 56.66 -13.27 -8.23
CA VAL A 35 57.20 -14.52 -7.68
C VAL A 35 57.00 -15.69 -8.65
N SER A 36 57.86 -16.72 -8.53
CA SER A 36 57.75 -17.92 -9.36
C SER A 36 56.69 -18.87 -8.80
N THR A 37 55.47 -18.78 -9.32
CA THR A 37 54.35 -19.66 -8.93
C THR A 37 54.62 -21.13 -9.25
N THR A 38 55.40 -21.44 -10.30
CA THR A 38 55.80 -22.80 -10.65
C THR A 38 56.72 -23.44 -9.61
N GLN A 39 57.65 -22.68 -9.04
CA GLN A 39 58.54 -23.17 -7.96
C GLN A 39 57.74 -23.42 -6.69
N LEU A 40 56.88 -22.47 -6.31
CA LEU A 40 55.99 -22.63 -5.15
C LEU A 40 55.08 -23.86 -5.30
N LYS A 41 54.49 -24.07 -6.47
CA LYS A 41 53.67 -25.25 -6.76
C LYS A 41 54.44 -26.54 -6.62
N SER A 42 55.66 -26.58 -7.17
CA SER A 42 56.53 -27.79 -7.11
C SER A 42 56.88 -28.14 -5.65
N ILE A 43 57.22 -27.15 -4.81
CA ILE A 43 57.54 -27.38 -3.41
C ILE A 43 56.30 -27.88 -2.63
N LEU A 44 55.15 -27.23 -2.80
CA LEU A 44 53.95 -27.58 -2.08
C LEU A 44 53.38 -28.95 -2.51
N ASN A 45 53.48 -29.29 -3.82
CA ASN A 45 53.14 -30.61 -4.29
C ASN A 45 54.04 -31.70 -3.72
N SER A 46 55.33 -31.39 -3.48
CA SER A 46 56.22 -32.32 -2.79
C SER A 46 55.77 -32.61 -1.37
N CYS A 47 55.29 -31.61 -0.63
CA CYS A 47 54.70 -31.80 0.71
C CYS A 47 53.44 -32.68 0.66
N VAL A 48 52.59 -32.54 -0.34
CA VAL A 48 51.41 -33.40 -0.55
C VAL A 48 51.86 -34.83 -0.85
N SER A 49 52.86 -35.02 -1.74
CA SER A 49 53.33 -36.34 -2.13
C SER A 49 54.00 -37.10 -1.00
N LEU A 50 54.61 -36.44 -0.05
CA LEU A 50 55.21 -37.05 1.13
C LEU A 50 54.19 -37.68 2.08
N GLY A 51 52.95 -37.25 2.04
CA GLY A 51 51.84 -37.76 2.86
C GLY A 51 51.12 -38.96 2.24
N ILE A 52 51.45 -39.43 1.02
CA ILE A 52 50.77 -40.55 0.39
C ILE A 52 51.15 -41.87 1.09
N ASP A 53 50.16 -42.63 1.56
CA ASP A 53 50.32 -43.93 2.16
C ASP A 53 50.65 -44.95 1.06
N GLU A 54 51.81 -45.65 1.17
CA GLU A 54 52.22 -46.66 0.17
C GLU A 54 51.34 -47.91 0.21
N THR A 55 50.59 -48.15 1.29
CA THR A 55 49.72 -49.33 1.45
C THR A 55 48.34 -49.10 0.86
N ASP A 56 47.88 -47.85 0.71
CA ASP A 56 46.62 -47.51 0.10
C ASP A 56 46.79 -46.23 -0.75
N LEU A 57 47.15 -46.43 -2.04
CA LEU A 57 47.37 -45.35 -3.03
C LEU A 57 46.14 -44.50 -3.32
N LEU A 58 44.97 -44.93 -2.86
CA LEU A 58 43.71 -44.18 -3.00
C LEU A 58 43.46 -43.27 -1.82
N ARG A 59 44.19 -43.41 -0.74
CA ARG A 59 44.05 -42.59 0.51
C ARG A 59 45.11 -41.52 0.49
N GLN A 60 44.73 -40.33 0.04
CA GLN A 60 45.56 -39.13 0.21
C GLN A 60 45.60 -38.74 1.68
N ASN A 61 46.72 -38.99 2.34
CA ASN A 61 47.00 -38.47 3.68
C ASN A 61 47.68 -37.10 3.53
N LEU A 62 46.96 -36.01 3.90
CA LEU A 62 47.46 -34.63 3.82
C LEU A 62 48.14 -34.15 5.10
N ASP A 63 48.40 -35.05 6.07
CA ASP A 63 48.92 -34.69 7.41
C ASP A 63 50.23 -33.89 7.29
N VAL A 64 51.14 -34.31 6.41
CA VAL A 64 52.40 -33.60 6.21
C VAL A 64 52.18 -32.19 5.64
N TYR A 65 51.36 -32.06 4.63
CA TYR A 65 51.03 -30.77 4.04
C TYR A 65 50.35 -29.84 5.06
N GLN A 66 49.42 -30.39 5.84
CA GLN A 66 48.70 -29.61 6.84
C GLN A 66 49.58 -29.16 8.01
N GLN A 67 50.41 -30.04 8.55
CA GLN A 67 51.28 -29.73 9.68
C GLN A 67 52.47 -28.84 9.31
N VAL A 68 53.08 -29.10 8.18
CA VAL A 68 54.30 -28.41 7.77
C VAL A 68 54.03 -27.06 7.12
N PHE A 69 53.00 -26.95 6.32
CA PHE A 69 52.71 -25.73 5.56
C PHE A 69 51.39 -25.07 5.97
N GLN A 70 50.25 -25.79 5.86
CA GLN A 70 48.92 -25.15 5.95
C GLN A 70 48.72 -24.44 7.31
N GLY A 71 49.09 -25.06 8.42
CA GLY A 71 48.94 -24.46 9.75
C GLY A 71 49.76 -23.15 9.89
N VAL A 72 51.04 -23.23 9.52
CA VAL A 72 51.95 -22.06 9.57
C VAL A 72 51.50 -20.95 8.62
N PHE A 73 51.02 -21.32 7.42
CA PHE A 73 50.51 -20.38 6.44
C PHE A 73 49.23 -19.66 6.95
N LEU A 74 48.31 -20.37 7.56
CA LEU A 74 47.09 -19.78 8.10
C LEU A 74 47.40 -18.81 9.26
N GLU A 75 48.31 -19.19 10.20
CA GLU A 75 48.74 -18.29 11.29
C GLU A 75 49.39 -17.01 10.76
N ALA A 76 50.32 -17.12 9.81
CA ALA A 76 50.97 -15.97 9.19
C ALA A 76 49.98 -15.10 8.40
N THR A 77 48.99 -15.72 7.74
CA THR A 77 47.92 -15.03 7.01
C THR A 77 47.04 -14.22 7.95
N SER A 78 46.66 -14.81 9.10
CA SER A 78 45.89 -14.12 10.14
C SER A 78 46.62 -12.88 10.65
N ALA A 79 47.92 -13.03 11.02
CA ALA A 79 48.74 -11.92 11.51
C ALA A 79 48.90 -10.82 10.46
N PHE A 80 49.10 -11.19 9.18
CA PHE A 80 49.23 -10.25 8.08
C PHE A 80 47.96 -9.42 7.89
N TYR A 81 46.81 -10.06 7.71
CA TYR A 81 45.57 -9.35 7.47
C TYR A 81 45.03 -8.59 8.67
N ARG A 82 45.29 -9.04 9.89
CA ARG A 82 44.96 -8.29 11.10
C ARG A 82 45.72 -6.95 11.15
N THR A 83 46.99 -6.95 10.77
CA THR A 83 47.81 -5.73 10.74
C THR A 83 47.45 -4.86 9.55
N GLU A 84 47.29 -5.43 8.36
CA GLU A 84 46.95 -4.69 7.13
C GLU A 84 45.59 -4.02 7.24
N SER A 85 44.56 -4.75 7.71
CA SER A 85 43.19 -4.23 7.86
C SER A 85 43.11 -3.08 8.86
N ALA A 86 43.83 -3.19 10.00
CA ALA A 86 43.88 -2.13 11.00
C ALA A 86 44.58 -0.87 10.44
N ASN A 87 45.68 -1.05 9.71
CA ASN A 87 46.42 0.06 9.07
C ASN A 87 45.58 0.72 7.96
N SER A 88 44.91 -0.07 7.14
CA SER A 88 44.06 0.46 6.07
C SER A 88 42.92 1.31 6.63
N LEU A 89 42.21 0.83 7.64
CA LEU A 89 41.14 1.60 8.31
C LEU A 89 41.64 2.85 9.04
N ALA A 90 42.90 2.89 9.45
CA ALA A 90 43.47 4.07 10.08
C ALA A 90 43.85 5.19 9.08
N HIS A 91 44.13 4.85 7.82
CA HIS A 91 44.64 5.79 6.83
C HIS A 91 43.71 6.01 5.64
N HIS A 92 42.81 5.10 5.35
CA HIS A 92 41.88 5.15 4.22
C HIS A 92 40.42 5.28 4.67
N SER A 93 39.58 5.68 3.73
CA SER A 93 38.12 5.67 3.96
C SER A 93 37.56 4.23 4.04
N VAL A 94 36.43 4.06 4.68
CA VAL A 94 35.75 2.73 4.77
C VAL A 94 35.42 2.18 3.37
N THR A 95 35.07 3.04 2.42
CA THR A 95 34.80 2.65 1.03
C THR A 95 36.06 2.15 0.30
N GLU A 96 37.22 2.76 0.53
CA GLU A 96 38.51 2.29 0.02
C GLU A 96 38.90 0.97 0.67
N TYR A 97 38.74 0.86 1.98
CA TYR A 97 38.95 -0.39 2.71
C TYR A 97 38.11 -1.55 2.15
N MET A 98 36.83 -1.32 1.85
CA MET A 98 35.97 -2.36 1.26
C MET A 98 36.48 -2.84 -0.11
N LYS A 99 37.00 -1.94 -0.93
CA LYS A 99 37.65 -2.29 -2.22
C LYS A 99 38.88 -3.15 -2.02
N GLU A 100 39.72 -2.76 -1.06
CA GLU A 100 40.91 -3.53 -0.70
C GLU A 100 40.54 -4.92 -0.18
N ALA A 101 39.57 -5.02 0.75
CA ALA A 101 39.12 -6.29 1.29
C ALA A 101 38.58 -7.23 0.21
N GLU A 102 37.78 -6.71 -0.74
CA GLU A 102 37.27 -7.47 -1.88
C GLU A 102 38.41 -8.00 -2.76
N SER A 103 39.38 -7.13 -3.10
CA SER A 103 40.59 -7.49 -3.88
C SER A 103 41.44 -8.56 -3.16
N ARG A 104 41.65 -8.41 -1.86
CA ARG A 104 42.42 -9.38 -1.07
C ARG A 104 41.78 -10.76 -1.00
N LEU A 105 40.45 -10.83 -0.88
CA LEU A 105 39.74 -12.11 -0.91
C LEU A 105 39.91 -12.82 -2.27
N GLU A 106 39.81 -12.07 -3.37
CA GLU A 106 40.02 -12.61 -4.73
C GLU A 106 41.47 -13.04 -4.93
N GLU A 107 42.45 -12.28 -4.46
CA GLU A 107 43.85 -12.63 -4.54
C GLU A 107 44.19 -13.91 -3.77
N GLU A 108 43.65 -14.12 -2.57
CA GLU A 108 43.87 -15.34 -1.79
C GLU A 108 43.22 -16.55 -2.45
N GLU A 109 42.03 -16.40 -3.02
CA GLU A 109 41.37 -17.47 -3.77
C GLU A 109 42.21 -17.86 -5.00
N ASN A 110 42.71 -16.87 -5.75
CA ASN A 110 43.61 -17.10 -6.88
C ASN A 110 44.90 -17.81 -6.47
N ARG A 111 45.48 -17.50 -5.27
CA ARG A 111 46.69 -18.17 -4.77
C ARG A 111 46.48 -19.66 -4.57
N VAL A 112 45.33 -20.06 -4.06
CA VAL A 112 44.98 -21.48 -3.93
C VAL A 112 44.95 -22.16 -5.29
N GLU A 113 44.30 -21.56 -6.29
CA GLU A 113 44.22 -22.12 -7.64
C GLU A 113 45.60 -22.24 -8.33
N LEU A 114 46.46 -21.25 -8.11
CA LEU A 114 47.75 -21.20 -8.78
C LEU A 114 48.72 -22.27 -8.28
N TYR A 115 48.85 -22.44 -6.97
CA TYR A 115 49.93 -23.26 -6.42
C TYR A 115 49.66 -24.00 -5.11
N MET A 116 48.49 -23.80 -4.44
CA MET A 116 48.16 -24.50 -3.20
C MET A 116 47.30 -25.75 -3.46
N HIS A 117 47.21 -26.61 -2.47
CA HIS A 117 46.28 -27.73 -2.49
C HIS A 117 44.84 -27.25 -2.17
N GLU A 118 43.84 -27.84 -2.85
CA GLU A 118 42.43 -27.46 -2.70
C GLU A 118 41.94 -27.49 -1.25
N SER A 119 42.47 -28.39 -0.40
CA SER A 119 42.13 -28.46 1.02
C SER A 119 42.39 -27.17 1.79
N THR A 120 43.23 -26.28 1.29
CA THR A 120 43.55 -24.98 1.93
C THR A 120 42.47 -23.92 1.64
N ARG A 121 41.67 -24.09 0.58
CA ARG A 121 40.68 -23.09 0.14
C ARG A 121 39.70 -22.70 1.23
N VAL A 122 38.99 -23.67 1.79
CA VAL A 122 37.93 -23.40 2.79
C VAL A 122 38.51 -22.77 4.06
N PRO A 123 39.54 -23.34 4.72
CA PRO A 123 40.13 -22.74 5.93
C PRO A 123 40.71 -21.33 5.67
N LEU A 124 41.35 -21.11 4.52
CA LEU A 124 41.92 -19.81 4.16
C LEU A 124 40.84 -18.75 3.97
N LEU A 125 39.81 -19.03 3.20
CA LEU A 125 38.75 -18.08 2.96
C LEU A 125 37.93 -17.77 4.22
N GLU A 126 37.70 -18.77 5.08
CA GLU A 126 37.08 -18.53 6.38
C GLU A 126 37.90 -17.62 7.26
N LEU A 127 39.23 -17.84 7.30
CA LEU A 127 40.18 -17.00 8.03
C LEU A 127 40.18 -15.56 7.49
N CYS A 128 40.30 -15.40 6.17
CA CYS A 128 40.29 -14.08 5.52
C CYS A 128 39.00 -13.33 5.78
N ARG A 129 37.85 -14.02 5.70
CA ARG A 129 36.54 -13.42 6.05
C ARG A 129 36.48 -13.02 7.52
N SER A 130 37.08 -13.81 8.43
CA SER A 130 37.16 -13.47 9.84
C SER A 130 37.94 -12.20 10.09
N GLU A 131 39.14 -12.10 9.52
CA GLU A 131 40.09 -10.98 9.76
C GLU A 131 39.69 -9.70 8.97
N LEU A 132 39.21 -9.84 7.72
CA LEU A 132 38.87 -8.70 6.86
C LEU A 132 37.43 -8.20 7.02
N ILE A 133 36.47 -9.08 7.37
CA ILE A 133 35.07 -8.70 7.42
C ILE A 133 34.51 -8.75 8.84
N THR A 134 34.60 -9.93 9.51
CA THR A 134 33.97 -10.11 10.82
C THR A 134 34.59 -9.21 11.89
N ALA A 135 35.90 -9.06 11.90
CA ALA A 135 36.60 -8.20 12.86
C ALA A 135 36.20 -6.72 12.74
N HIS A 136 35.82 -6.27 11.56
CA HIS A 136 35.48 -4.88 11.25
C HIS A 136 34.02 -4.65 10.90
N ARG A 137 33.14 -5.64 11.13
CA ARG A 137 31.71 -5.59 10.76
C ARG A 137 30.98 -4.36 11.32
N GLU A 138 31.31 -3.91 12.53
CA GLU A 138 30.67 -2.72 13.13
C GLU A 138 30.99 -1.44 12.38
N VAL A 139 32.21 -1.31 11.87
CA VAL A 139 32.62 -0.16 11.04
C VAL A 139 31.86 -0.16 9.72
N LEU A 140 31.73 -1.33 9.09
CA LEU A 140 30.96 -1.51 7.85
C LEU A 140 29.47 -1.23 8.07
N TRP A 141 28.88 -1.70 9.18
CA TRP A 141 27.50 -1.42 9.53
C TRP A 141 27.23 0.08 9.77
N ASN A 142 28.17 0.78 10.41
CA ASN A 142 28.02 2.21 10.68
C ASN A 142 28.18 3.08 9.42
N GLU A 143 29.00 2.66 8.46
CA GLU A 143 29.14 3.37 7.19
C GLU A 143 27.91 3.20 6.28
N PHE A 144 27.18 2.10 6.42
CA PHE A 144 26.01 1.78 5.59
C PHE A 144 24.94 2.88 5.59
N GLU A 145 24.69 3.54 6.71
CA GLU A 145 23.73 4.65 6.77
C GLU A 145 24.14 5.84 5.92
N LYS A 146 25.41 6.19 5.92
CA LYS A 146 25.94 7.29 5.09
C LYS A 146 25.85 6.95 3.61
N LEU A 147 26.12 5.68 3.25
CA LEU A 147 26.00 5.20 1.88
C LEU A 147 24.54 5.24 1.40
N LEU A 148 23.56 4.91 2.26
CA LEU A 148 22.12 5.03 1.97
C LEU A 148 21.71 6.48 1.73
N VAL A 149 22.10 7.40 2.60
CA VAL A 149 21.75 8.83 2.51
C VAL A 149 22.31 9.46 1.24
N ASN A 150 23.52 9.07 0.83
CA ASN A 150 24.19 9.61 -0.35
C ASN A 150 23.89 8.83 -1.65
N ASP A 151 23.03 7.83 -1.62
CA ASP A 151 22.63 6.97 -2.77
C ASP A 151 23.86 6.35 -3.48
N MET A 152 24.86 5.91 -2.71
CA MET A 152 26.10 5.32 -3.24
C MET A 152 25.90 3.83 -3.56
N VAL A 153 25.20 3.56 -4.65
CA VAL A 153 24.72 2.22 -5.03
C VAL A 153 25.84 1.20 -5.15
N ASP A 154 26.99 1.57 -5.74
CA ASP A 154 28.12 0.65 -5.95
C ASP A 154 28.76 0.23 -4.63
N ASP A 155 28.91 1.17 -3.70
CA ASP A 155 29.48 0.88 -2.38
C ASP A 155 28.50 0.14 -1.47
N LEU A 156 27.20 0.40 -1.62
CA LEU A 156 26.14 -0.42 -1.01
C LEU A 156 26.18 -1.87 -1.50
N ALA A 157 26.36 -2.08 -2.81
CA ALA A 157 26.49 -3.40 -3.39
C ALA A 157 27.72 -4.15 -2.86
N ARG A 158 28.83 -3.43 -2.71
CA ARG A 158 30.07 -3.99 -2.14
C ARG A 158 29.89 -4.35 -0.67
N THR A 159 29.27 -3.47 0.13
CA THR A 159 28.96 -3.74 1.54
C THR A 159 28.09 -5.00 1.67
N TYR A 160 27.07 -5.12 0.83
CA TYR A 160 26.20 -6.31 0.77
C TYR A 160 27.02 -7.57 0.42
N LYS A 161 27.81 -7.53 -0.65
CA LYS A 161 28.63 -8.67 -1.12
C LYS A 161 29.61 -9.15 -0.04
N LEU A 162 30.27 -8.23 0.68
CA LEU A 162 31.19 -8.58 1.75
C LEU A 162 30.45 -9.19 2.96
N LEU A 163 29.42 -8.51 3.47
CA LEU A 163 28.71 -8.94 4.67
C LEU A 163 27.82 -10.16 4.47
N ALA A 164 27.40 -10.45 3.24
CA ALA A 164 26.68 -11.68 2.90
C ALA A 164 27.53 -12.96 3.09
N GLN A 165 28.86 -12.84 3.11
CA GLN A 165 29.77 -13.97 3.30
C GLN A 165 29.94 -14.39 4.76
N VAL A 166 29.47 -13.60 5.72
CA VAL A 166 29.62 -13.86 7.15
C VAL A 166 28.27 -14.07 7.83
N GLN A 167 28.28 -14.92 8.86
CA GLN A 167 27.06 -15.23 9.59
C GLN A 167 26.47 -13.98 10.27
N HIS A 168 25.15 -13.75 10.12
CA HIS A 168 24.45 -12.58 10.65
C HIS A 168 24.98 -11.23 10.17
N GLY A 169 25.76 -11.19 9.08
CA GLY A 169 26.33 -9.94 8.57
C GLY A 169 25.28 -8.99 8.00
N LEU A 170 24.19 -9.50 7.41
CA LEU A 170 23.14 -8.71 6.78
C LEU A 170 22.03 -8.24 7.74
N ASP A 171 21.87 -8.87 8.90
CA ASP A 171 20.73 -8.55 9.79
C ASP A 171 20.72 -7.09 10.26
N PRO A 172 21.86 -6.48 10.70
CA PRO A 172 21.90 -5.06 11.04
C PRO A 172 21.70 -4.14 9.84
N LEU A 173 22.14 -4.54 8.63
CA LEU A 173 21.92 -3.76 7.42
C LEU A 173 20.42 -3.66 7.09
N ARG A 174 19.69 -4.77 7.20
CA ARG A 174 18.24 -4.82 6.98
C ARG A 174 17.50 -3.93 7.97
N GLN A 175 17.91 -3.92 9.24
CA GLN A 175 17.32 -3.05 10.27
C GLN A 175 17.57 -1.56 9.98
N ARG A 176 18.80 -1.19 9.58
CA ARG A 176 19.16 0.19 9.22
C ARG A 176 18.45 0.65 7.94
N PHE A 177 18.34 -0.24 6.96
CA PHE A 177 17.58 -0.01 5.74
C PHE A 177 16.09 0.26 6.05
N GLU A 178 15.48 -0.57 6.91
CA GLU A 178 14.10 -0.36 7.38
C GLU A 178 13.95 1.01 8.05
N ALA A 179 14.81 1.34 9.01
CA ALA A 179 14.77 2.61 9.73
C ALA A 179 14.96 3.82 8.80
N TYR A 180 15.88 3.73 7.83
CA TYR A 180 16.11 4.76 6.83
C TYR A 180 14.87 5.04 5.98
N PHE A 181 14.22 3.98 5.47
CA PHE A 181 13.03 4.13 4.64
C PHE A 181 11.80 4.57 5.43
N ILE A 182 11.71 4.23 6.73
CA ILE A 182 10.67 4.80 7.61
C ILE A 182 10.86 6.32 7.73
N SER A 183 12.06 6.78 8.05
CA SER A 183 12.35 8.21 8.18
C SER A 183 12.10 8.95 6.87
N ARG A 184 12.62 8.42 5.77
CA ARG A 184 12.44 9.01 4.42
C ARG A 184 10.97 9.06 3.99
N GLY A 185 10.18 8.04 4.32
CA GLY A 185 8.74 8.01 4.06
C GLY A 185 7.98 9.07 4.85
N LEU A 186 8.28 9.20 6.14
CA LEU A 186 7.68 10.23 6.99
C LEU A 186 8.05 11.65 6.53
N ASP A 187 9.31 11.89 6.17
CA ASP A 187 9.77 13.16 5.65
C ASP A 187 9.14 13.50 4.30
N SER A 188 8.99 12.51 3.40
CA SER A 188 8.35 12.70 2.09
C SER A 188 6.88 13.12 2.26
N ILE A 189 6.14 12.43 3.12
CA ILE A 189 4.75 12.79 3.43
C ILE A 189 4.69 14.17 4.10
N GLY A 190 5.59 14.46 5.04
CA GLY A 190 5.61 15.73 5.78
C GLY A 190 5.88 16.94 4.90
N ARG A 191 6.83 16.85 3.95
CA ARG A 191 7.20 17.94 3.02
C ARG A 191 6.06 18.29 2.07
N GLU A 192 5.36 17.29 1.54
CA GLU A 192 4.28 17.50 0.59
C GLU A 192 3.00 18.06 1.26
N MET A 193 2.94 18.07 2.58
CA MET A 193 1.79 18.58 3.33
C MET A 193 1.84 20.09 3.62
N ASP A 194 2.98 20.75 3.39
CA ASP A 194 3.22 22.20 3.53
C ASP A 194 2.51 22.86 4.74
N GLY A 195 2.49 22.14 5.88
CA GLY A 195 1.90 22.60 7.15
C GLY A 195 0.37 22.61 7.23
N ASN A 196 -0.36 22.28 6.15
CA ASN A 196 -1.83 22.26 6.15
C ASN A 196 -2.40 20.84 6.05
N LEU A 197 -2.36 20.15 7.18
CA LEU A 197 -2.83 18.75 7.32
C LEU A 197 -4.33 18.55 7.00
N GLU A 198 -5.12 19.62 7.01
CA GLU A 198 -6.55 19.55 6.73
C GLU A 198 -6.87 19.45 5.21
N VAL A 199 -6.00 19.97 4.36
CA VAL A 199 -6.22 20.09 2.90
C VAL A 199 -5.16 19.29 2.12
N ALA A 200 -4.84 18.09 2.59
CA ALA A 200 -3.92 17.20 1.87
C ALA A 200 -4.47 16.84 0.49
N ASP A 201 -3.67 17.06 -0.57
CA ASP A 201 -4.01 16.63 -1.93
C ASP A 201 -3.79 15.11 -2.07
N PRO A 202 -4.81 14.34 -2.50
CA PRO A 202 -4.70 12.89 -2.63
C PRO A 202 -3.63 12.43 -3.61
N ALA A 203 -3.44 13.14 -4.74
CA ALA A 203 -2.47 12.77 -5.76
C ALA A 203 -1.04 12.97 -5.24
N THR A 204 -0.78 14.06 -4.58
CA THR A 204 0.51 14.38 -3.96
C THR A 204 0.86 13.36 -2.86
N TYR A 205 -0.11 13.00 -2.02
CA TYR A 205 0.06 11.98 -0.97
C TYR A 205 0.48 10.62 -1.56
N VAL A 206 -0.25 10.12 -2.54
CA VAL A 206 0.06 8.82 -3.18
C VAL A 206 1.40 8.88 -3.89
N SER A 207 1.69 9.97 -4.63
CA SER A 207 2.96 10.15 -5.35
C SER A 207 4.17 10.17 -4.40
N ALA A 208 4.04 10.79 -3.22
CA ALA A 208 5.09 10.80 -2.21
C ALA A 208 5.45 9.39 -1.74
N ILE A 209 4.43 8.56 -1.47
CA ILE A 209 4.61 7.17 -1.04
C ILE A 209 5.24 6.33 -2.16
N ILE A 210 4.71 6.43 -3.38
CA ILE A 210 5.17 5.65 -4.53
C ILE A 210 6.63 5.96 -4.86
N ARG A 211 7.04 7.22 -4.80
CA ARG A 211 8.44 7.64 -5.03
C ARG A 211 9.38 6.94 -4.06
N VAL A 212 9.06 6.94 -2.76
CA VAL A 212 9.90 6.30 -1.73
C VAL A 212 9.94 4.78 -1.92
N HIS A 213 8.80 4.16 -2.25
CA HIS A 213 8.73 2.73 -2.55
C HIS A 213 9.57 2.35 -3.77
N GLN A 214 9.44 3.08 -4.88
CA GLN A 214 10.21 2.85 -6.10
C GLN A 214 11.72 3.04 -5.89
N ASP A 215 12.12 4.04 -5.10
CA ASP A 215 13.52 4.23 -4.74
C ASP A 215 14.07 3.03 -3.94
N GLY A 216 13.27 2.48 -3.02
CA GLY A 216 13.62 1.27 -2.27
C GLY A 216 13.78 0.05 -3.17
N GLU A 217 12.81 -0.21 -4.04
CA GLU A 217 12.86 -1.32 -5.01
C GLU A 217 14.07 -1.19 -5.95
N ARG A 218 14.32 0.02 -6.47
CA ARG A 218 15.50 0.31 -7.30
C ARG A 218 16.80 -0.01 -6.58
N MET A 219 16.91 0.37 -5.32
CA MET A 219 18.09 0.13 -4.50
C MET A 219 18.28 -1.36 -4.22
N ILE A 220 17.21 -2.09 -3.88
CA ILE A 220 17.25 -3.53 -3.67
C ILE A 220 17.69 -4.27 -4.93
N ALA A 221 17.15 -3.90 -6.08
CA ALA A 221 17.49 -4.53 -7.36
C ALA A 221 18.95 -4.29 -7.74
N LYS A 222 19.46 -3.06 -7.56
CA LYS A 222 20.82 -2.68 -8.00
C LYS A 222 21.92 -3.04 -7.01
N ALA A 223 21.67 -2.84 -5.71
CA ALA A 223 22.69 -3.00 -4.69
C ALA A 223 22.64 -4.33 -3.93
N PHE A 224 21.44 -4.90 -3.76
CA PHE A 224 21.24 -6.07 -2.89
C PHE A 224 20.77 -7.32 -3.62
N GLN A 225 20.98 -7.39 -4.93
CA GLN A 225 20.70 -8.57 -5.77
C GLN A 225 19.26 -9.11 -5.59
N SER A 226 18.31 -8.22 -5.36
CA SER A 226 16.90 -8.57 -5.08
C SER A 226 16.71 -9.50 -3.87
N ASP A 227 17.52 -9.33 -2.83
CA ASP A 227 17.46 -10.13 -1.60
C ASP A 227 16.10 -10.03 -0.92
N SER A 228 15.50 -11.18 -0.60
CA SER A 228 14.17 -11.28 -0.01
C SER A 228 14.07 -10.62 1.39
N GLY A 229 15.16 -10.61 2.15
CA GLY A 229 15.21 -9.97 3.47
C GLY A 229 15.14 -8.44 3.37
N PHE A 230 15.75 -7.83 2.35
CA PHE A 230 15.63 -6.39 2.09
C PHE A 230 14.24 -6.03 1.57
N HIS A 231 13.61 -6.85 0.71
CA HIS A 231 12.20 -6.67 0.34
C HIS A 231 11.28 -6.72 1.55
N ALA A 232 11.49 -7.68 2.46
CA ALA A 232 10.73 -7.77 3.71
C ALA A 232 10.92 -6.52 4.61
N SER A 233 12.14 -5.97 4.64
CA SER A 233 12.44 -4.74 5.39
C SER A 233 11.78 -3.51 4.76
N LEU A 234 11.76 -3.41 3.42
CA LEU A 234 11.03 -2.35 2.71
C LEU A 234 9.52 -2.45 2.96
N ASP A 235 8.94 -3.65 2.88
CA ASP A 235 7.52 -3.90 3.17
C ASP A 235 7.15 -3.46 4.61
N LYS A 236 8.01 -3.76 5.60
CA LYS A 236 7.82 -3.31 6.99
C LYS A 236 7.91 -1.79 7.11
N ALA A 237 8.89 -1.17 6.44
CA ALA A 237 9.05 0.27 6.44
C ALA A 237 7.83 0.96 5.84
N CYS A 238 7.37 0.53 4.67
CA CYS A 238 6.17 1.06 4.01
C CYS A 238 4.93 0.92 4.90
N ARG A 239 4.73 -0.24 5.49
CA ARG A 239 3.62 -0.46 6.44
C ARG A 239 3.71 0.48 7.64
N SER A 240 4.91 0.74 8.15
CA SER A 240 5.11 1.62 9.30
C SER A 240 4.75 3.07 8.96
N TYR A 241 5.38 3.69 7.95
CA TYR A 241 5.16 5.12 7.68
C TYR A 241 3.82 5.44 7.02
N ILE A 242 3.20 4.49 6.30
CA ILE A 242 1.87 4.70 5.72
C ILE A 242 0.79 4.71 6.80
N ASN A 243 0.88 3.83 7.82
CA ASN A 243 -0.13 3.72 8.86
C ASN A 243 0.16 4.60 10.09
N LYS A 244 1.41 5.07 10.28
CA LYS A 244 1.84 5.88 11.43
C LYS A 244 2.56 7.14 10.95
N ASN A 245 1.82 8.14 10.53
CA ASN A 245 2.32 9.44 10.11
C ASN A 245 1.50 10.58 10.73
N GLN A 246 1.85 11.82 10.42
CA GLN A 246 1.16 12.99 10.96
C GLN A 246 -0.35 13.03 10.65
N LEU A 247 -0.76 12.57 9.45
CA LEU A 247 -2.16 12.52 9.05
C LEU A 247 -2.96 11.47 9.82
N THR A 248 -2.39 10.27 9.96
CA THR A 248 -3.03 9.16 10.67
C THR A 248 -3.06 9.38 12.18
N SER A 249 -2.18 10.24 12.72
CA SER A 249 -2.23 10.68 14.11
C SER A 249 -3.46 11.54 14.41
N ILE A 250 -3.96 12.30 13.43
CA ILE A 250 -5.21 13.08 13.56
C ILE A 250 -6.42 12.12 13.50
N SER A 251 -6.45 11.25 12.51
CA SER A 251 -7.49 10.23 12.38
C SER A 251 -6.96 9.02 11.60
N PRO A 252 -7.14 7.79 12.11
CA PRO A 252 -6.73 6.55 11.41
C PRO A 252 -7.38 6.40 10.03
N SER A 253 -8.56 6.99 9.83
CA SER A 253 -9.28 6.96 8.55
C SER A 253 -8.67 7.83 7.46
N ARG A 254 -7.75 8.75 7.81
CA ARG A 254 -7.27 9.80 6.89
C ARG A 254 -6.44 9.23 5.73
N GLY A 255 -5.54 8.29 5.99
CA GLY A 255 -4.76 7.63 4.94
C GLY A 255 -5.64 6.86 3.95
N PRO A 256 -6.50 5.93 4.42
CA PRO A 256 -7.46 5.25 3.57
C PRO A 256 -8.43 6.17 2.81
N GLU A 257 -8.87 7.27 3.43
CA GLU A 257 -9.70 8.29 2.79
C GLU A 257 -8.99 8.97 1.62
N LEU A 258 -7.73 9.39 1.81
CA LEU A 258 -6.93 10.02 0.76
C LEU A 258 -6.67 9.06 -0.42
N LEU A 259 -6.38 7.79 -0.12
CA LEU A 259 -6.23 6.78 -1.17
C LEU A 259 -7.54 6.58 -1.95
N ALA A 260 -8.68 6.50 -1.27
CA ALA A 260 -9.98 6.37 -1.93
C ALA A 260 -10.32 7.61 -2.77
N LYS A 261 -9.98 8.81 -2.31
CA LYS A 261 -10.12 10.06 -3.09
C LYS A 261 -9.20 10.10 -4.29
N PHE A 262 -7.98 9.58 -4.18
CA PHE A 262 -7.07 9.44 -5.31
C PHE A 262 -7.69 8.56 -6.39
N VAL A 263 -8.16 7.37 -6.03
CA VAL A 263 -8.84 6.46 -6.96
C VAL A 263 -10.09 7.10 -7.55
N ASP A 264 -10.88 7.83 -6.75
CA ASP A 264 -12.04 8.59 -7.24
C ASP A 264 -11.63 9.63 -8.29
N GLY A 265 -10.52 10.33 -8.08
CA GLY A 265 -9.97 11.30 -9.03
C GLY A 265 -9.51 10.65 -10.35
N VAL A 266 -8.91 9.48 -10.29
CA VAL A 266 -8.46 8.69 -11.46
C VAL A 266 -9.65 8.18 -12.27
N LEU A 267 -10.68 7.65 -11.60
CA LEU A 267 -11.87 7.06 -12.24
C LEU A 267 -12.94 8.08 -12.64
N LYS A 268 -12.77 9.35 -12.26
CA LYS A 268 -13.67 10.42 -12.65
C LYS A 268 -13.34 10.97 -14.03
N LYS A 269 -14.37 11.24 -14.82
CA LYS A 269 -14.26 11.87 -16.14
C LYS A 269 -13.71 13.29 -16.02
N ASN A 270 -12.42 13.44 -16.32
CA ASN A 270 -11.71 14.71 -16.35
C ASN A 270 -11.06 14.91 -17.73
N THR A 271 -10.96 16.18 -18.17
CA THR A 271 -10.26 16.54 -19.41
C THR A 271 -8.76 16.16 -19.42
N ARG A 272 -8.20 15.77 -18.28
CA ARG A 272 -6.78 15.40 -18.13
C ARG A 272 -6.51 13.89 -18.20
N ASN A 273 -7.52 13.05 -17.98
CA ASN A 273 -7.38 11.59 -17.93
C ASN A 273 -8.09 10.97 -19.15
N THR A 274 -7.47 11.09 -20.32
CA THR A 274 -8.00 10.51 -21.56
C THR A 274 -7.20 9.30 -22.05
N ASP A 275 -6.06 9.02 -21.43
CA ASP A 275 -5.20 7.91 -21.79
C ASP A 275 -5.43 6.71 -20.85
N GLU A 276 -5.91 5.61 -21.41
CA GLU A 276 -6.21 4.37 -20.70
C GLU A 276 -4.97 3.79 -20.01
N THR A 277 -3.80 3.89 -20.62
CA THR A 277 -2.52 3.43 -20.06
C THR A 277 -2.18 4.20 -18.76
N SER A 278 -2.40 5.50 -18.73
CA SER A 278 -2.16 6.34 -17.55
C SER A 278 -3.14 6.03 -16.41
N ILE A 279 -4.38 5.62 -16.74
CA ILE A 279 -5.36 5.18 -15.75
C ILE A 279 -4.89 3.88 -15.09
N GLU A 280 -4.51 2.87 -15.88
CA GLU A 280 -4.03 1.58 -15.37
C GLU A 280 -2.79 1.72 -14.50
N GLU A 281 -1.79 2.54 -14.91
CA GLU A 281 -0.62 2.84 -14.08
C GLU A 281 -0.99 3.50 -12.75
N SER A 282 -1.95 4.44 -12.78
CA SER A 282 -2.44 5.10 -11.55
C SER A 282 -3.17 4.13 -10.63
N LEU A 283 -3.91 3.18 -11.17
CA LEU A 283 -4.55 2.10 -10.40
C LEU A 283 -3.51 1.13 -9.81
N ASP A 284 -2.43 0.83 -10.54
CA ASP A 284 -1.32 0.02 -10.00
C ASP A 284 -0.63 0.73 -8.83
N HIS A 285 -0.39 2.03 -8.94
CA HIS A 285 0.13 2.84 -7.84
C HIS A 285 -0.81 2.82 -6.63
N ALA A 286 -2.12 2.97 -6.87
CA ALA A 286 -3.11 2.88 -5.79
C ALA A 286 -3.09 1.52 -5.09
N MET A 287 -2.97 0.41 -5.84
CA MET A 287 -2.91 -0.94 -5.28
C MET A 287 -1.60 -1.20 -4.53
N THR A 288 -0.49 -0.61 -4.96
CA THR A 288 0.78 -0.66 -4.24
C THR A 288 0.64 -0.02 -2.85
N VAL A 289 0.02 1.15 -2.75
CA VAL A 289 -0.25 1.79 -1.45
C VAL A 289 -1.26 0.98 -0.64
N PHE A 290 -2.32 0.49 -1.28
CA PHE A 290 -3.37 -0.31 -0.64
C PHE A 290 -2.85 -1.59 0.01
N LYS A 291 -1.82 -2.23 -0.58
CA LYS A 291 -1.13 -3.41 -0.01
C LYS A 291 -0.70 -3.18 1.44
N TYR A 292 -0.24 -1.97 1.76
CA TYR A 292 0.31 -1.63 3.07
C TYR A 292 -0.70 -1.04 4.05
N ILE A 293 -1.89 -0.65 3.60
CA ILE A 293 -2.95 -0.12 4.48
C ILE A 293 -3.46 -1.24 5.39
N GLU A 294 -3.48 -0.97 6.71
CA GLU A 294 -3.99 -1.89 7.72
C GLU A 294 -5.52 -1.78 7.87
N ASP A 295 -6.05 -0.56 7.86
CA ASP A 295 -7.47 -0.26 8.03
C ASP A 295 -8.21 -0.22 6.68
N ARG A 296 -8.28 -1.36 5.98
CA ARG A 296 -8.88 -1.51 4.64
C ARG A 296 -10.39 -1.32 4.62
N ASP A 297 -11.05 -1.50 5.74
CA ASP A 297 -12.49 -1.27 5.90
C ASP A 297 -12.86 0.21 5.73
N TYR A 298 -12.04 1.16 6.21
CA TYR A 298 -12.21 2.58 5.90
C TYR A 298 -12.13 2.85 4.40
N PHE A 299 -11.11 2.30 3.73
CA PHE A 299 -10.98 2.43 2.28
C PHE A 299 -12.22 1.88 1.57
N GLN A 300 -12.69 0.68 1.94
CA GLN A 300 -13.87 0.06 1.34
C GLN A 300 -15.11 0.96 1.46
N LYS A 301 -15.37 1.54 2.62
CA LYS A 301 -16.53 2.41 2.84
C LYS A 301 -16.45 3.69 2.02
N PHE A 302 -15.28 4.35 1.99
CA PHE A 302 -15.07 5.53 1.16
C PHE A 302 -15.17 5.20 -0.34
N TYR A 303 -14.57 4.10 -0.77
CA TYR A 303 -14.63 3.66 -2.16
C TYR A 303 -16.08 3.39 -2.61
N ILE A 304 -16.84 2.66 -1.82
CA ILE A 304 -18.27 2.39 -2.08
C ILE A 304 -19.06 3.71 -2.20
N LYS A 305 -18.80 4.67 -1.31
CA LYS A 305 -19.46 5.98 -1.34
C LYS A 305 -19.10 6.79 -2.59
N PHE A 306 -17.84 6.81 -2.97
CA PHE A 306 -17.39 7.50 -4.17
C PHE A 306 -17.87 6.81 -5.46
N LEU A 307 -17.81 5.49 -5.52
CA LEU A 307 -18.34 4.68 -6.62
C LEU A 307 -19.83 4.97 -6.84
N SER A 308 -20.62 4.97 -5.76
CA SER A 308 -22.06 5.25 -5.88
C SER A 308 -22.31 6.64 -6.46
N LYS A 309 -21.57 7.66 -6.02
CA LYS A 309 -21.67 9.02 -6.56
C LYS A 309 -21.26 9.09 -8.03
N ARG A 310 -20.15 8.44 -8.41
CA ARG A 310 -19.68 8.44 -9.81
C ARG A 310 -20.69 7.79 -10.76
N ILE A 311 -21.22 6.65 -10.37
CA ILE A 311 -22.21 5.92 -11.20
C ILE A 311 -23.48 6.75 -11.35
N VAL A 312 -24.08 7.19 -10.26
CA VAL A 312 -25.36 7.92 -10.27
C VAL A 312 -25.24 9.27 -10.98
N SER A 313 -24.09 9.94 -10.91
CA SER A 313 -23.85 11.22 -11.59
C SER A 313 -23.31 11.08 -13.01
N PHE A 314 -23.16 9.88 -13.56
CA PHE A 314 -22.55 9.63 -14.88
C PHE A 314 -21.15 10.25 -15.04
N SER A 315 -20.41 10.35 -13.96
CA SER A 315 -19.10 10.99 -13.93
C SER A 315 -17.94 10.00 -14.01
N THR A 316 -18.18 8.71 -14.20
CA THR A 316 -17.13 7.72 -14.41
C THR A 316 -16.48 7.86 -15.78
N VAL A 317 -15.16 7.62 -15.86
CA VAL A 317 -14.39 7.65 -17.12
C VAL A 317 -14.90 6.55 -18.06
N SER A 318 -14.90 5.31 -17.59
CA SER A 318 -15.44 4.14 -18.30
C SER A 318 -15.89 3.07 -17.30
N MET A 319 -16.81 2.21 -17.72
CA MET A 319 -17.20 1.04 -16.91
C MET A 319 -16.09 0.01 -16.84
N ASP A 320 -15.25 -0.11 -17.87
CA ASP A 320 -14.12 -1.05 -17.91
C ASP A 320 -13.05 -0.68 -16.86
N ALA A 321 -12.77 0.63 -16.69
CA ALA A 321 -11.85 1.10 -15.65
C ALA A 321 -12.38 0.83 -14.23
N GLU A 322 -13.69 0.94 -14.01
CA GLU A 322 -14.31 0.56 -12.73
C GLU A 322 -14.19 -0.96 -12.50
N GLU A 323 -14.45 -1.76 -13.52
CA GLU A 323 -14.31 -3.22 -13.46
C GLU A 323 -12.86 -3.64 -13.18
N SER A 324 -11.89 -3.01 -13.83
CA SER A 324 -10.45 -3.22 -13.58
C SER A 324 -10.10 -2.98 -12.10
N MET A 325 -10.56 -1.87 -11.52
CA MET A 325 -10.33 -1.60 -10.10
C MET A 325 -11.00 -2.63 -9.18
N ILE A 326 -12.22 -3.03 -9.47
CA ILE A 326 -12.95 -4.04 -8.70
C ILE A 326 -12.24 -5.40 -8.76
N ALA A 327 -11.73 -5.78 -9.93
CA ALA A 327 -10.96 -7.02 -10.11
C ALA A 327 -9.68 -7.02 -9.27
N ARG A 328 -8.92 -5.91 -9.26
CA ARG A 328 -7.72 -5.73 -8.43
C ARG A 328 -8.03 -5.84 -6.94
N LEU A 329 -9.11 -5.21 -6.48
CA LEU A 329 -9.55 -5.32 -5.08
C LEU A 329 -9.99 -6.74 -4.72
N LYS A 330 -10.62 -7.45 -5.65
CA LYS A 330 -11.02 -8.86 -5.47
C LYS A 330 -9.80 -9.78 -5.37
N GLU A 331 -8.79 -9.55 -6.18
CA GLU A 331 -7.53 -10.30 -6.12
C GLU A 331 -6.81 -10.06 -4.79
N ALA A 332 -6.76 -8.81 -4.32
CA ALA A 332 -6.06 -8.44 -3.08
C ALA A 332 -6.78 -8.87 -1.79
N CYS A 333 -8.11 -8.85 -1.76
CA CYS A 333 -8.92 -9.02 -0.54
C CYS A 333 -9.96 -10.13 -0.61
N GLY A 334 -10.16 -10.75 -1.77
CA GLY A 334 -11.12 -11.81 -1.98
C GLY A 334 -12.57 -11.33 -2.23
N PHE A 335 -13.45 -12.29 -2.53
CA PHE A 335 -14.82 -12.04 -2.91
C PHE A 335 -15.66 -11.38 -1.79
N GLU A 336 -15.47 -11.79 -0.55
CA GLU A 336 -16.26 -11.28 0.57
C GLU A 336 -16.10 -9.76 0.76
N TYR A 337 -14.88 -9.25 0.57
CA TYR A 337 -14.60 -7.82 0.63
C TYR A 337 -15.25 -7.04 -0.53
N THR A 338 -15.31 -7.61 -1.72
CA THR A 338 -15.81 -6.94 -2.93
C THR A 338 -17.26 -7.23 -3.28
N SER A 339 -17.93 -8.16 -2.58
CA SER A 339 -19.28 -8.63 -2.93
C SER A 339 -20.30 -7.51 -3.06
N ARG A 340 -20.31 -6.55 -2.12
CA ARG A 340 -21.19 -5.37 -2.16
C ARG A 340 -20.89 -4.48 -3.37
N ILE A 341 -19.61 -4.23 -3.65
CA ILE A 341 -19.14 -3.41 -4.77
C ILE A 341 -19.55 -4.05 -6.10
N GLN A 342 -19.39 -5.36 -6.24
CA GLN A 342 -19.80 -6.10 -7.44
C GLN A 342 -21.31 -6.06 -7.66
N ARG A 343 -22.10 -6.19 -6.59
CA ARG A 343 -23.56 -6.06 -6.70
C ARG A 343 -23.99 -4.68 -7.17
N MET A 344 -23.36 -3.61 -6.64
CA MET A 344 -23.62 -2.24 -7.10
C MET A 344 -23.28 -2.08 -8.58
N PHE A 345 -22.14 -2.61 -9.01
CA PHE A 345 -21.70 -2.56 -10.40
C PHE A 345 -22.65 -3.32 -11.33
N THR A 346 -23.10 -4.51 -10.93
CA THR A 346 -24.07 -5.31 -11.70
C THR A 346 -25.41 -4.58 -11.83
N GLU A 347 -25.92 -3.99 -10.76
CA GLU A 347 -27.18 -3.21 -10.80
C GLU A 347 -27.04 -1.98 -11.73
N ALA A 348 -25.90 -1.31 -11.69
CA ALA A 348 -25.61 -0.19 -12.59
C ALA A 348 -25.57 -0.63 -14.07
N SER A 349 -24.97 -1.77 -14.35
CA SER A 349 -24.88 -2.32 -15.72
C SER A 349 -26.26 -2.69 -16.28
N LEU A 350 -27.15 -3.23 -15.46
CA LEU A 350 -28.53 -3.57 -15.84
C LEU A 350 -29.43 -2.35 -16.04
N THR A 351 -29.03 -1.20 -15.53
CA THR A 351 -29.83 0.05 -15.62
C THR A 351 -30.07 0.48 -17.06
N LYS A 352 -29.08 0.29 -17.95
CA LYS A 352 -29.22 0.66 -19.37
C LYS A 352 -30.36 -0.11 -20.03
N GLU A 353 -30.37 -1.43 -19.88
CA GLU A 353 -31.43 -2.29 -20.44
C GLU A 353 -32.80 -1.92 -19.90
N LEU A 354 -32.90 -1.60 -18.59
CA LEU A 354 -34.17 -1.18 -17.99
C LEU A 354 -34.67 0.11 -18.63
N ASN A 355 -33.83 1.08 -18.87
CA ASN A 355 -34.21 2.35 -19.49
C ASN A 355 -34.57 2.18 -20.96
N ASP A 356 -33.86 1.34 -21.71
CA ASP A 356 -34.19 1.02 -23.11
C ASP A 356 -35.61 0.40 -23.18
N ARG A 357 -35.94 -0.56 -22.31
CA ARG A 357 -37.29 -1.16 -22.18
C ARG A 357 -38.34 -0.14 -21.77
N PHE A 358 -38.03 0.81 -20.92
CA PHE A 358 -38.94 1.88 -20.55
C PHE A 358 -39.24 2.80 -21.73
N HIS A 359 -38.22 3.17 -22.49
CA HIS A 359 -38.39 4.00 -23.70
C HIS A 359 -39.27 3.30 -24.74
N ASP A 360 -39.03 2.00 -24.99
CA ASP A 360 -39.87 1.22 -25.90
C ASP A 360 -41.33 1.16 -25.45
N TRP A 361 -41.56 0.88 -24.16
CA TRP A 361 -42.87 0.84 -23.55
C TRP A 361 -43.60 2.19 -23.68
N ARG A 362 -42.88 3.30 -23.38
CA ARG A 362 -43.44 4.65 -23.44
C ARG A 362 -43.81 5.06 -24.88
N SER A 363 -43.00 4.71 -25.86
CA SER A 363 -43.27 4.94 -27.27
C SER A 363 -44.51 4.22 -27.76
N GLN A 364 -44.76 2.99 -27.27
CA GLN A 364 -45.97 2.22 -27.60
C GLN A 364 -47.26 2.81 -27.01
N GLN A 365 -47.19 3.50 -25.89
CA GLN A 365 -48.33 4.13 -25.21
C GLN A 365 -48.67 5.52 -25.75
N HIS A 366 -47.92 6.07 -26.72
CA HIS A 366 -48.04 7.43 -27.26
C HIS A 366 -47.93 8.56 -26.21
N PHE A 367 -47.26 8.31 -25.10
CA PHE A 367 -47.00 9.27 -24.02
C PHE A 367 -45.68 10.07 -24.20
N ASP A 368 -45.32 10.39 -25.43
CA ASP A 368 -44.05 11.12 -25.63
C ASP A 368 -44.18 12.58 -25.17
N THR A 369 -43.68 12.85 -23.96
CA THR A 369 -43.61 14.23 -23.44
C THR A 369 -42.42 15.00 -24.04
N GLY A 370 -41.63 14.38 -24.92
CA GLY A 370 -40.41 14.98 -25.49
C GLY A 370 -39.26 15.23 -24.49
N MET A 371 -39.46 14.82 -23.23
CA MET A 371 -38.47 14.99 -22.19
C MET A 371 -37.63 13.72 -22.01
N PRO A 372 -36.30 13.80 -22.23
CA PRO A 372 -35.41 12.69 -21.93
C PRO A 372 -35.44 12.34 -20.43
N PHE A 373 -35.57 11.04 -20.15
CA PHE A 373 -35.63 10.52 -18.78
C PHE A 373 -34.80 9.27 -18.65
N TYR A 374 -34.04 9.17 -17.57
CA TYR A 374 -33.19 8.03 -17.23
C TYR A 374 -33.27 7.75 -15.73
N ALA A 375 -33.57 6.53 -15.33
CA ALA A 375 -33.69 6.14 -13.94
C ALA A 375 -32.67 5.06 -13.56
N PHE A 376 -31.98 5.26 -12.46
CA PHE A 376 -31.26 4.19 -11.76
C PHE A 376 -32.22 3.53 -10.76
N VAL A 377 -32.40 2.22 -10.85
CA VAL A 377 -33.12 1.44 -9.84
C VAL A 377 -32.12 0.70 -9.00
N LEU A 378 -32.04 1.10 -7.74
CA LEU A 378 -30.99 0.71 -6.80
C LEU A 378 -31.61 -0.03 -5.62
N THR A 379 -30.99 -1.13 -5.18
CA THR A 379 -31.50 -1.90 -4.03
C THR A 379 -31.15 -1.21 -2.72
N SER A 380 -32.15 -0.95 -1.90
CA SER A 380 -31.97 -0.42 -0.53
C SER A 380 -31.04 -1.33 0.30
N GLY A 381 -30.14 -0.73 1.09
CA GLY A 381 -29.15 -1.43 1.92
C GLY A 381 -27.87 -1.87 1.20
N ILE A 382 -27.87 -1.99 -0.15
CA ILE A 382 -26.66 -2.24 -0.93
C ILE A 382 -25.93 -0.92 -1.22
N TRP A 383 -26.68 0.07 -1.72
CA TRP A 383 -26.16 1.40 -1.99
C TRP A 383 -26.09 2.23 -0.71
N PRO A 384 -25.01 3.02 -0.50
CA PRO A 384 -24.86 3.88 0.67
C PRO A 384 -25.65 5.20 0.47
N LEU A 385 -26.88 5.08 0.01
CA LEU A 385 -27.77 6.18 -0.30
C LEU A 385 -28.97 6.08 0.63
N GLN A 386 -29.24 7.16 1.38
CA GLN A 386 -30.35 7.21 2.32
C GLN A 386 -31.58 7.80 1.64
N THR A 387 -32.73 7.18 1.85
CA THR A 387 -34.02 7.79 1.53
C THR A 387 -34.31 8.83 2.60
N ILE A 388 -34.48 10.07 2.18
CA ILE A 388 -34.93 11.15 3.07
C ILE A 388 -36.43 11.23 2.96
N ALA A 389 -37.12 11.04 4.08
CA ALA A 389 -38.57 11.28 4.11
C ALA A 389 -38.82 12.77 3.86
N THR A 390 -39.62 13.08 2.86
CA THR A 390 -39.87 14.47 2.46
C THR A 390 -41.31 14.58 1.92
N ASP A 391 -41.94 15.70 2.24
CA ASP A 391 -43.23 16.10 1.67
C ASP A 391 -43.08 16.85 0.33
N PHE A 392 -41.97 16.61 -0.36
CA PHE A 392 -41.63 17.29 -1.60
C PHE A 392 -42.72 17.18 -2.66
N ILE A 393 -43.14 18.34 -3.14
CA ILE A 393 -44.15 18.49 -4.19
C ILE A 393 -43.43 18.51 -5.55
N VAL A 394 -43.64 17.44 -6.32
CA VAL A 394 -43.06 17.32 -7.66
C VAL A 394 -43.73 18.33 -8.60
N PRO A 395 -42.94 19.15 -9.34
CA PRO A 395 -43.48 20.07 -10.34
C PRO A 395 -44.36 19.37 -11.39
N ALA A 396 -45.39 20.05 -11.85
CA ALA A 396 -46.32 19.50 -12.82
C ALA A 396 -45.67 19.02 -14.11
N GLU A 397 -44.60 19.74 -14.55
CA GLU A 397 -43.82 19.43 -15.74
C GLU A 397 -43.09 18.09 -15.65
N LEU A 398 -42.71 17.67 -14.44
CA LEU A 398 -41.98 16.42 -14.21
C LEU A 398 -42.90 15.25 -13.82
N LYS A 399 -44.05 15.55 -13.23
CA LYS A 399 -44.93 14.60 -12.57
C LYS A 399 -45.36 13.42 -13.47
N GLN A 400 -45.71 13.70 -14.71
CA GLN A 400 -46.19 12.67 -15.64
C GLN A 400 -45.08 11.64 -15.93
N THR A 401 -43.86 12.06 -16.20
CA THR A 401 -42.76 11.16 -16.53
C THR A 401 -42.41 10.23 -15.36
N TYR A 402 -42.44 10.76 -14.14
CA TYR A 402 -42.22 9.93 -12.94
C TYR A 402 -43.34 8.92 -12.72
N GLN A 403 -44.59 9.30 -12.98
CA GLN A 403 -45.76 8.40 -12.89
C GLN A 403 -45.67 7.29 -13.95
N ASP A 404 -45.33 7.63 -15.19
CA ASP A 404 -45.18 6.66 -16.28
C ASP A 404 -44.11 5.60 -15.91
N PHE A 405 -42.96 6.02 -15.34
CA PHE A 405 -41.92 5.10 -14.91
C PHE A 405 -42.37 4.20 -13.75
N MET A 406 -43.12 4.75 -12.78
CA MET A 406 -43.65 3.95 -11.68
C MET A 406 -44.63 2.88 -12.20
N GLU A 407 -45.51 3.24 -13.11
CA GLU A 407 -46.48 2.29 -13.71
C GLU A 407 -45.76 1.19 -14.50
N PHE A 408 -44.79 1.56 -15.35
CA PHE A 408 -43.97 0.60 -16.08
C PHE A 408 -43.25 -0.37 -15.14
N TYR A 409 -42.60 0.15 -14.08
CA TYR A 409 -41.84 -0.67 -13.16
C TYR A 409 -42.71 -1.58 -12.32
N GLN A 410 -43.88 -1.11 -11.85
CA GLN A 410 -44.83 -1.92 -11.07
C GLN A 410 -45.42 -3.08 -11.89
N ARG A 411 -45.67 -2.87 -13.19
CA ARG A 411 -46.15 -3.95 -14.08
C ARG A 411 -45.12 -5.09 -14.20
N ALA A 412 -43.84 -4.74 -14.23
CA ALA A 412 -42.74 -5.71 -14.32
C ALA A 412 -42.38 -6.33 -12.96
N HIS A 413 -42.62 -5.63 -11.85
CA HIS A 413 -42.13 -5.98 -10.50
C HIS A 413 -43.22 -5.72 -9.43
N ALA A 414 -44.29 -6.50 -9.44
CA ALA A 414 -45.49 -6.31 -8.58
C ALA A 414 -45.20 -6.30 -7.05
N HIS A 415 -44.09 -6.90 -6.61
CA HIS A 415 -43.71 -7.01 -5.18
C HIS A 415 -42.64 -6.04 -4.74
N ARG A 416 -42.25 -5.05 -5.58
CA ARG A 416 -41.24 -4.06 -5.25
C ARG A 416 -41.86 -2.68 -5.15
N GLN A 417 -41.40 -1.93 -4.13
CA GLN A 417 -41.81 -0.54 -3.92
C GLN A 417 -40.66 0.37 -4.30
N LEU A 418 -40.92 1.41 -5.10
CA LEU A 418 -39.95 2.45 -5.45
C LEU A 418 -40.03 3.62 -4.48
N SER A 419 -38.88 4.14 -4.07
CA SER A 419 -38.75 5.40 -3.34
C SER A 419 -37.81 6.30 -4.13
N TRP A 420 -38.22 7.55 -4.37
CA TRP A 420 -37.42 8.48 -5.14
C TRP A 420 -36.37 9.19 -4.29
N LEU A 421 -35.13 9.28 -4.79
CA LEU A 421 -34.04 10.02 -4.19
C LEU A 421 -33.92 11.41 -4.84
N TRP A 422 -34.92 12.27 -4.56
CA TRP A 422 -35.02 13.60 -5.16
C TRP A 422 -33.79 14.49 -5.01
N HIS A 423 -33.12 14.42 -3.85
CA HIS A 423 -31.93 15.17 -3.54
C HIS A 423 -30.69 14.75 -4.37
N LEU A 424 -30.68 13.53 -4.92
CA LEU A 424 -29.61 13.01 -5.78
C LEU A 424 -29.99 13.04 -7.26
N SER A 425 -31.25 13.25 -7.60
CA SER A 425 -31.74 13.32 -8.97
C SER A 425 -31.21 14.58 -9.64
N THR A 426 -30.76 14.45 -10.88
CA THR A 426 -30.15 15.54 -11.65
C THR A 426 -31.03 15.92 -12.82
N ASN A 427 -31.23 17.22 -13.04
CA ASN A 427 -31.99 17.77 -14.14
C ASN A 427 -31.15 18.75 -14.95
N GLU A 428 -31.37 18.82 -16.24
CA GLU A 428 -30.85 19.88 -17.11
C GLU A 428 -31.96 20.87 -17.43
N ILE A 429 -31.77 22.12 -17.01
CA ILE A 429 -32.66 23.23 -17.29
C ILE A 429 -32.01 24.14 -18.34
N ARG A 430 -32.75 24.38 -19.43
CA ARG A 430 -32.32 25.35 -20.44
C ARG A 430 -33.01 26.68 -20.16
N ALA A 431 -32.24 27.74 -20.03
CA ALA A 431 -32.74 29.08 -19.83
C ALA A 431 -31.99 30.08 -20.73
N THR A 432 -32.67 31.15 -21.12
CA THR A 432 -32.09 32.21 -21.96
C THR A 432 -32.04 33.51 -21.15
N PHE A 433 -30.84 34.06 -21.00
CA PHE A 433 -30.59 35.34 -20.36
C PHE A 433 -29.91 36.26 -21.36
N ASP A 434 -30.45 37.44 -21.57
CA ASP A 434 -29.90 38.47 -22.48
C ASP A 434 -29.40 37.86 -23.81
N SER A 435 -30.26 37.11 -24.52
CA SER A 435 -29.98 36.44 -25.81
C SER A 435 -28.98 35.28 -25.75
N ARG A 436 -28.40 34.95 -24.60
CA ARG A 436 -27.51 33.79 -24.40
C ARG A 436 -28.27 32.61 -23.80
N LYS A 437 -28.09 31.45 -24.41
CA LYS A 437 -28.68 30.19 -23.91
C LYS A 437 -27.69 29.51 -22.93
N TYR A 438 -28.18 29.17 -21.75
CA TYR A 438 -27.44 28.43 -20.73
C TYR A 438 -28.12 27.09 -20.44
N ILE A 439 -27.32 26.14 -20.02
CA ILE A 439 -27.79 24.82 -19.55
C ILE A 439 -27.35 24.69 -18.09
N PHE A 440 -28.30 24.67 -17.19
CA PHE A 440 -28.05 24.50 -15.77
C PHE A 440 -28.23 23.04 -15.38
N THR A 441 -27.22 22.44 -14.78
CA THR A 441 -27.32 21.13 -14.13
C THR A 441 -27.75 21.36 -12.68
N THR A 442 -28.93 20.88 -12.31
CA THR A 442 -29.57 21.14 -11.02
C THR A 442 -30.00 19.85 -10.35
N SER A 443 -30.16 19.86 -9.03
CA SER A 443 -30.97 18.82 -8.35
C SER A 443 -32.45 19.02 -8.68
N THR A 444 -33.27 17.99 -8.42
CA THR A 444 -34.72 18.12 -8.59
C THR A 444 -35.33 19.18 -7.69
N TYR A 445 -34.79 19.38 -6.49
CA TYR A 445 -35.18 20.48 -5.60
C TYR A 445 -34.88 21.85 -6.20
N GLN A 446 -33.68 22.03 -6.75
CA GLN A 446 -33.31 23.27 -7.44
C GLN A 446 -34.15 23.50 -8.70
N ALA A 447 -34.45 22.42 -9.46
CA ALA A 447 -35.31 22.51 -10.63
C ALA A 447 -36.73 22.98 -10.26
N ALA A 448 -37.30 22.41 -9.19
CA ALA A 448 -38.62 22.82 -8.69
C ALA A 448 -38.64 24.30 -8.30
N ILE A 449 -37.60 24.78 -7.60
CA ILE A 449 -37.49 26.20 -7.22
C ILE A 449 -37.40 27.10 -8.46
N LEU A 450 -36.56 26.75 -9.43
CA LEU A 450 -36.41 27.54 -10.66
C LEU A 450 -37.68 27.61 -11.52
N LEU A 451 -38.44 26.52 -11.57
CA LEU A 451 -39.71 26.49 -12.31
C LEU A 451 -40.75 27.45 -11.73
N LEU A 452 -40.71 27.75 -10.43
CA LEU A 452 -41.63 28.73 -9.82
C LEU A 452 -41.44 30.13 -10.38
N PHE A 453 -40.22 30.50 -10.79
CA PHE A 453 -39.91 31.78 -11.38
C PHE A 453 -40.42 31.96 -12.83
N ASN A 454 -40.99 30.92 -13.41
CA ASN A 454 -41.74 31.07 -14.68
C ASN A 454 -43.08 31.80 -14.48
N THR A 455 -43.65 31.74 -13.27
CA THR A 455 -44.98 32.33 -12.97
C THR A 455 -44.88 33.59 -12.11
N GLN A 456 -43.86 33.69 -11.27
CA GLN A 456 -43.67 34.81 -10.34
C GLN A 456 -42.23 35.34 -10.41
N SER A 457 -42.06 36.64 -10.47
CA SER A 457 -40.72 37.27 -10.61
C SER A 457 -39.97 37.41 -9.25
N VAL A 458 -40.70 37.45 -8.15
CA VAL A 458 -40.16 37.55 -6.77
C VAL A 458 -40.95 36.60 -5.88
N LEU A 459 -40.29 35.84 -5.06
CA LEU A 459 -40.84 34.87 -4.12
C LEU A 459 -40.15 35.02 -2.76
N THR A 460 -40.93 34.94 -1.69
CA THR A 460 -40.40 34.89 -0.33
C THR A 460 -39.93 33.46 0.01
N TYR A 461 -39.08 33.35 1.04
CA TYR A 461 -38.62 32.05 1.53
C TYR A 461 -39.76 31.11 1.88
N ASP A 462 -40.80 31.63 2.57
CA ASP A 462 -41.98 30.85 2.99
C ASP A 462 -42.86 30.42 1.82
N GLU A 463 -42.97 31.26 0.78
CA GLU A 463 -43.70 30.90 -0.44
C GLU A 463 -43.00 29.78 -1.21
N ILE A 464 -41.67 29.83 -1.31
CA ILE A 464 -40.90 28.75 -1.92
C ILE A 464 -41.00 27.47 -1.11
N ALA A 465 -40.94 27.53 0.24
CA ALA A 465 -41.11 26.38 1.11
C ALA A 465 -42.48 25.75 0.94
N ALA A 466 -43.53 26.54 0.95
CA ALA A 466 -44.90 26.07 0.78
C ALA A 466 -45.16 25.46 -0.62
N ALA A 467 -44.60 26.06 -1.67
CA ALA A 467 -44.79 25.58 -3.04
C ALA A 467 -44.01 24.28 -3.34
N THR A 468 -42.85 24.07 -2.67
CA THR A 468 -42.00 22.90 -2.89
C THR A 468 -42.16 21.80 -1.85
N GLY A 469 -42.76 22.10 -0.70
CA GLY A 469 -42.85 21.16 0.45
C GLY A 469 -41.50 20.77 1.05
N LEU A 470 -40.44 21.55 0.78
CA LEU A 470 -39.10 21.28 1.30
C LEU A 470 -38.95 21.76 2.75
N ASP A 471 -38.32 20.96 3.56
CA ASP A 471 -37.89 21.37 4.91
C ASP A 471 -36.79 22.44 4.86
N LYS A 472 -36.59 23.11 6.00
CA LYS A 472 -35.62 24.22 6.11
C LYS A 472 -34.20 23.85 5.67
N ASN A 473 -33.75 22.63 5.98
CA ASN A 473 -32.40 22.19 5.65
C ASN A 473 -32.24 21.93 4.14
N ALA A 474 -33.19 21.20 3.55
CA ALA A 474 -33.17 20.90 2.11
C ALA A 474 -33.35 22.18 1.27
N LEU A 475 -34.21 23.10 1.71
CA LEU A 475 -34.42 24.37 1.05
C LEU A 475 -33.18 25.26 1.07
N ASN A 476 -32.54 25.42 2.23
CA ASN A 476 -31.29 26.19 2.35
C ASN A 476 -30.16 25.57 1.50
N ALA A 477 -30.01 24.26 1.51
CA ALA A 477 -29.03 23.55 0.71
C ALA A 477 -29.27 23.74 -0.80
N ALA A 478 -30.53 23.79 -1.24
CA ALA A 478 -30.88 24.03 -2.63
C ALA A 478 -30.64 25.50 -3.06
N LEU A 479 -31.02 26.48 -2.22
CA LEU A 479 -30.89 27.90 -2.50
C LEU A 479 -29.44 28.39 -2.48
N PHE A 480 -28.60 27.86 -1.59
CA PHE A 480 -27.21 28.33 -1.41
C PHE A 480 -26.37 28.33 -2.71
N PRO A 481 -26.32 27.26 -3.52
CA PRO A 481 -25.57 27.31 -4.77
C PRO A 481 -26.16 28.33 -5.76
N MET A 482 -27.48 28.48 -5.85
CA MET A 482 -28.12 29.38 -6.78
C MET A 482 -27.83 30.86 -6.44
N THR A 483 -27.80 31.22 -5.15
CA THR A 483 -27.42 32.56 -4.69
C THR A 483 -25.92 32.80 -4.82
N LYS A 484 -25.09 31.81 -4.50
CA LYS A 484 -23.63 31.88 -4.66
C LYS A 484 -23.19 32.10 -6.10
N PHE A 485 -23.81 31.44 -7.06
CA PHE A 485 -23.57 31.66 -8.48
C PHE A 485 -24.27 32.89 -9.04
N LYS A 486 -25.00 33.66 -8.21
CA LYS A 486 -25.77 34.82 -8.58
C LYS A 486 -26.82 34.57 -9.67
N LEU A 487 -27.37 33.36 -9.72
CA LEU A 487 -28.53 33.04 -10.54
C LEU A 487 -29.80 33.56 -9.87
N LEU A 488 -29.91 33.42 -8.55
CA LEU A 488 -30.92 34.11 -7.73
C LEU A 488 -30.26 35.22 -6.94
N LEU A 489 -30.96 36.38 -6.89
CA LEU A 489 -30.62 37.48 -6.02
C LEU A 489 -31.49 37.42 -4.78
N GLN A 490 -30.87 37.50 -3.62
CA GLN A 490 -31.57 37.55 -2.33
C GLN A 490 -31.60 39.00 -1.84
N LEU A 491 -32.78 39.45 -1.52
CA LEU A 491 -33.01 40.75 -0.91
C LEU A 491 -33.90 40.50 0.33
N ASP A 492 -33.32 40.69 1.51
CA ASP A 492 -33.93 40.32 2.79
C ASP A 492 -34.43 38.85 2.77
N ASP A 493 -35.72 38.63 2.89
CA ASP A 493 -36.36 37.32 2.92
C ASP A 493 -36.96 36.92 1.54
N SER A 494 -36.67 37.68 0.49
CA SER A 494 -37.19 37.46 -0.86
C SER A 494 -36.09 37.11 -1.86
N TYR A 495 -36.44 36.31 -2.84
CA TYR A 495 -35.58 35.84 -3.93
C TYR A 495 -36.16 36.27 -5.25
N SER A 496 -35.29 36.73 -6.17
CA SER A 496 -35.64 37.08 -7.55
C SER A 496 -34.63 36.48 -8.53
N LEU A 497 -35.10 36.17 -9.74
CA LEU A 497 -34.22 35.70 -10.80
C LEU A 497 -33.32 36.84 -11.29
N ASN A 498 -32.01 36.59 -11.39
CA ASN A 498 -31.08 37.57 -11.94
C ASN A 498 -31.18 37.61 -13.48
N THR A 499 -31.89 38.60 -14.02
CA THR A 499 -32.05 38.77 -15.46
C THR A 499 -30.74 39.10 -16.19
N ASP A 500 -29.77 39.72 -15.49
CA ASP A 500 -28.45 40.07 -16.01
C ASP A 500 -27.40 38.96 -15.78
N PHE A 501 -27.81 37.71 -15.54
CA PHE A 501 -26.94 36.61 -15.29
C PHE A 501 -25.93 36.40 -16.43
N LYS A 502 -24.63 36.34 -16.06
CA LYS A 502 -23.52 36.09 -17.02
C LYS A 502 -22.56 35.05 -16.43
N ALA A 503 -22.32 33.99 -17.17
CA ALA A 503 -21.31 32.99 -16.85
C ALA A 503 -20.35 32.81 -18.04
N LYS A 504 -19.09 32.44 -17.72
CA LYS A 504 -18.06 32.16 -18.75
C LYS A 504 -18.40 30.89 -19.55
N LYS A 505 -19.05 29.91 -18.93
CA LYS A 505 -19.42 28.64 -19.56
C LYS A 505 -20.91 28.60 -19.83
N VAL A 506 -21.28 28.01 -20.97
CA VAL A 506 -22.68 27.76 -21.33
C VAL A 506 -23.34 26.74 -20.39
N ARG A 507 -22.59 25.70 -19.95
CA ARG A 507 -23.04 24.72 -18.99
C ARG A 507 -22.60 25.13 -17.59
N VAL A 508 -23.54 25.35 -16.70
CA VAL A 508 -23.35 25.74 -15.30
C VAL A 508 -23.87 24.66 -14.36
N ASN A 509 -23.00 24.09 -13.56
CA ASN A 509 -23.39 23.07 -12.57
C ASN A 509 -23.73 23.76 -11.24
N LEU A 510 -24.99 23.69 -10.84
CA LEU A 510 -25.50 24.18 -9.56
C LEU A 510 -25.60 23.07 -8.51
N HIS A 511 -25.57 21.80 -8.94
CA HIS A 511 -25.60 20.63 -8.06
C HIS A 511 -24.20 20.32 -7.54
N VAL A 512 -23.65 21.21 -6.71
CA VAL A 512 -22.30 21.12 -6.14
C VAL A 512 -22.39 20.90 -4.64
N PRO A 513 -21.73 19.84 -4.08
CA PRO A 513 -21.73 19.60 -2.63
C PRO A 513 -21.02 20.74 -1.88
N VAL A 514 -21.55 21.13 -0.75
CA VAL A 514 -20.94 22.15 0.12
C VAL A 514 -19.80 21.53 0.93
N ARG A 515 -18.68 22.26 1.17
CA ARG A 515 -17.52 21.75 1.94
C ARG A 515 -17.86 21.25 3.35
N SER A 516 -18.85 21.84 4.00
CA SER A 516 -19.35 21.40 5.31
C SER A 516 -19.97 20.01 5.26
N GLU A 517 -20.67 19.67 4.18
CA GLU A 517 -21.25 18.34 3.94
C GLU A 517 -20.18 17.27 3.79
N GLN A 518 -19.06 17.59 3.13
CA GLN A 518 -17.94 16.65 2.98
C GLN A 518 -17.26 16.29 4.29
N LYS A 519 -17.09 17.27 5.22
CA LYS A 519 -16.55 17.00 6.57
C LYS A 519 -17.52 16.15 7.41
N ALA A 520 -18.82 16.45 7.34
CA ALA A 520 -19.85 15.67 8.01
C ALA A 520 -19.91 14.23 7.48
N GLU A 521 -19.82 14.07 6.16
CA GLU A 521 -19.78 12.76 5.50
C GLU A 521 -18.57 11.89 5.93
N SER A 522 -17.39 12.48 6.10
CA SER A 522 -16.20 11.75 6.57
C SER A 522 -16.35 11.29 8.03
N ALA A 523 -16.95 12.13 8.88
CA ALA A 523 -17.25 11.77 10.26
C ALA A 523 -18.29 10.65 10.36
N GLU A 524 -19.34 10.69 9.53
CA GLU A 524 -20.37 9.65 9.43
C GLU A 524 -19.78 8.30 9.01
N VAL A 525 -18.88 8.30 8.02
CA VAL A 525 -18.17 7.08 7.59
C VAL A 525 -17.34 6.51 8.74
N ALA A 526 -16.62 7.36 9.48
CA ALA A 526 -15.80 6.90 10.60
C ALA A 526 -16.66 6.28 11.73
N GLN A 527 -17.80 6.87 12.04
CA GLN A 527 -18.75 6.31 13.01
C GLN A 527 -19.33 4.97 12.54
N THR A 528 -19.77 4.89 11.29
CA THR A 528 -20.31 3.66 10.70
C THR A 528 -19.28 2.52 10.73
N VAL A 529 -18.01 2.81 10.39
CA VAL A 529 -16.93 1.81 10.46
C VAL A 529 -16.72 1.34 11.90
N HIS A 530 -16.78 2.24 12.87
CA HIS A 530 -16.62 1.87 14.29
C HIS A 530 -17.73 0.91 14.77
N GLU A 531 -18.96 1.17 14.38
CA GLU A 531 -20.12 0.32 14.70
C GLU A 531 -20.03 -1.05 14.00
N ASP A 532 -19.67 -1.06 12.71
CA ASP A 532 -19.47 -2.29 11.93
C ASP A 532 -18.35 -3.15 12.52
N ARG A 533 -17.21 -2.54 12.92
CA ARG A 533 -16.10 -3.24 13.59
C ARG A 533 -16.55 -3.92 14.87
N LYS A 534 -17.34 -3.22 15.69
CA LYS A 534 -17.88 -3.78 16.94
C LYS A 534 -18.73 -5.02 16.67
N MET A 535 -19.64 -4.93 15.70
CA MET A 535 -20.50 -6.06 15.32
C MET A 535 -19.69 -7.21 14.71
N LEU A 536 -18.71 -6.90 13.87
CA LEU A 536 -17.87 -7.91 13.22
C LEU A 536 -16.98 -8.66 14.24
N ILE A 537 -16.41 -7.96 15.21
CA ILE A 537 -15.62 -8.58 16.29
C ILE A 537 -16.52 -9.55 17.08
N GLN A 538 -17.74 -9.12 17.46
CA GLN A 538 -18.68 -9.98 18.17
C GLN A 538 -19.05 -11.22 17.34
N ALA A 539 -19.34 -11.07 16.06
CA ALA A 539 -19.69 -12.18 15.17
C ALA A 539 -18.54 -13.18 15.02
N VAL A 540 -17.29 -12.70 14.89
CA VAL A 540 -16.11 -13.57 14.82
C VAL A 540 -15.89 -14.32 16.13
N ILE A 541 -16.01 -13.66 17.28
CA ILE A 541 -15.90 -14.31 18.60
C ILE A 541 -16.95 -15.42 18.73
N VAL A 542 -18.21 -15.14 18.42
CA VAL A 542 -19.29 -16.13 18.49
C VAL A 542 -19.02 -17.32 17.56
N ARG A 543 -18.56 -17.07 16.34
CA ARG A 543 -18.21 -18.13 15.38
C ARG A 543 -17.10 -19.04 15.91
N ILE A 544 -16.02 -18.46 16.45
CA ILE A 544 -14.91 -19.22 17.05
C ILE A 544 -15.41 -20.03 18.23
N MET A 545 -16.14 -19.40 19.15
CA MET A 545 -16.62 -20.06 20.37
C MET A 545 -17.66 -21.14 20.09
N LYS A 546 -18.51 -20.94 19.08
CA LYS A 546 -19.46 -21.97 18.62
C LYS A 546 -18.74 -23.22 18.09
N ALA A 547 -17.61 -23.04 17.40
CA ALA A 547 -16.81 -24.13 16.88
C ALA A 547 -15.98 -24.82 17.96
N ARG A 548 -15.38 -24.06 18.88
CA ARG A 548 -14.44 -24.56 19.91
C ARG A 548 -15.13 -25.03 21.17
N LYS A 549 -16.33 -24.56 21.47
CA LYS A 549 -17.14 -24.77 22.70
C LYS A 549 -16.52 -24.14 23.95
N THR A 550 -15.27 -24.42 24.26
CA THR A 550 -14.48 -23.80 25.34
C THR A 550 -13.15 -23.31 24.79
N TYR A 551 -12.71 -22.13 25.23
CA TYR A 551 -11.46 -21.55 24.71
C TYR A 551 -10.81 -20.58 25.70
N ARG A 552 -9.46 -20.57 25.74
CA ARG A 552 -8.69 -19.68 26.61
C ARG A 552 -8.62 -18.27 26.05
N HIS A 553 -8.62 -17.28 26.94
CA HIS A 553 -8.61 -15.85 26.60
C HIS A 553 -7.53 -15.48 25.57
N ASN A 554 -6.26 -15.83 25.83
CA ASN A 554 -5.15 -15.46 24.94
C ASN A 554 -5.26 -16.12 23.54
N LEU A 555 -5.71 -17.35 23.49
CA LEU A 555 -5.90 -18.06 22.22
C LEU A 555 -7.07 -17.45 21.43
N LEU A 556 -8.15 -17.08 22.13
CA LEU A 556 -9.28 -16.41 21.53
C LEU A 556 -8.88 -15.04 20.95
N LEU A 557 -8.12 -14.23 21.69
CA LEU A 557 -7.60 -12.94 21.19
C LEU A 557 -6.78 -13.13 19.93
N ASN A 558 -5.83 -14.06 19.92
CA ASN A 558 -4.96 -14.31 18.77
C ASN A 558 -5.76 -14.79 17.54
N GLU A 559 -6.72 -15.68 17.73
CA GLU A 559 -7.55 -16.18 16.64
C GLU A 559 -8.46 -15.09 16.05
N VAL A 560 -9.04 -14.22 16.90
CA VAL A 560 -9.82 -13.05 16.46
C VAL A 560 -8.96 -12.09 15.66
N ILE A 561 -7.75 -11.76 16.15
CA ILE A 561 -6.82 -10.89 15.44
C ILE A 561 -6.46 -11.49 14.08
N MET A 562 -6.12 -12.77 14.03
CA MET A 562 -5.73 -13.46 12.81
C MET A 562 -6.86 -13.50 11.76
N GLN A 563 -8.12 -13.66 12.18
CA GLN A 563 -9.26 -13.65 11.25
C GLN A 563 -9.63 -12.26 10.74
N LEU A 564 -9.35 -11.19 11.49
CA LEU A 564 -9.73 -9.83 11.15
C LEU A 564 -8.61 -9.01 10.49
N GLN A 565 -7.35 -9.43 10.60
CA GLN A 565 -6.18 -8.68 10.11
C GLN A 565 -6.20 -8.37 8.60
N SER A 566 -6.96 -9.15 7.81
CA SER A 566 -7.14 -8.87 6.38
C SER A 566 -8.02 -7.66 6.08
N ARG A 567 -8.83 -7.21 7.05
CA ARG A 567 -9.80 -6.11 6.93
C ARG A 567 -9.38 -4.88 7.72
N PHE A 568 -8.97 -5.07 8.98
CA PHE A 568 -8.48 -4.02 9.87
C PHE A 568 -7.69 -4.65 11.03
N GLN A 569 -6.90 -3.84 11.73
CA GLN A 569 -6.15 -4.26 12.90
C GLN A 569 -7.01 -4.09 14.17
N PRO A 570 -7.59 -5.16 14.75
CA PRO A 570 -8.41 -5.03 15.93
C PRO A 570 -7.56 -4.70 17.15
N LYS A 571 -8.03 -3.76 17.97
CA LYS A 571 -7.36 -3.42 19.23
C LYS A 571 -7.79 -4.38 20.34
N VAL A 572 -6.85 -4.83 21.15
CA VAL A 572 -7.13 -5.74 22.28
C VAL A 572 -8.23 -5.22 23.21
N PRO A 573 -8.29 -3.92 23.58
CA PRO A 573 -9.39 -3.38 24.37
C PRO A 573 -10.77 -3.54 23.74
N ASP A 574 -10.88 -3.43 22.40
CA ASP A 574 -12.16 -3.57 21.69
C ASP A 574 -12.63 -5.02 21.68
N ILE A 575 -11.67 -5.97 21.52
CA ILE A 575 -11.98 -7.41 21.63
C ILE A 575 -12.45 -7.75 23.05
N LYS A 576 -11.80 -7.21 24.10
CA LYS A 576 -12.21 -7.42 25.49
C LYS A 576 -13.62 -6.90 25.76
N LYS A 577 -13.93 -5.66 25.32
CA LYS A 577 -15.28 -5.10 25.41
C LYS A 577 -16.33 -5.94 24.68
N ALA A 578 -15.97 -6.48 23.51
CA ALA A 578 -16.85 -7.37 22.76
C ALA A 578 -17.13 -8.67 23.52
N ILE A 579 -16.11 -9.27 24.17
CA ILE A 579 -16.27 -10.45 25.02
C ILE A 579 -17.20 -10.14 26.19
N ASP A 580 -16.97 -9.02 26.91
CA ASP A 580 -17.81 -8.62 28.05
C ASP A 580 -19.26 -8.40 27.60
N THR A 581 -19.49 -7.73 26.48
CA THR A 581 -20.83 -7.57 25.88
C THR A 581 -21.50 -8.91 25.54
N LEU A 582 -20.72 -9.88 25.05
CA LEU A 582 -21.25 -11.22 24.74
C LEU A 582 -21.56 -12.05 25.99
N ILE A 583 -20.85 -11.81 27.08
CA ILE A 583 -21.17 -12.38 28.40
C ILE A 583 -22.45 -11.78 28.94
N GLU A 584 -22.61 -10.44 28.88
CA GLU A 584 -23.83 -9.74 29.28
C GLU A 584 -25.07 -10.22 28.48
N LYS A 585 -24.88 -10.57 27.21
CA LYS A 585 -25.92 -11.09 26.32
C LYS A 585 -26.13 -12.61 26.43
N GLU A 586 -25.46 -13.27 27.35
CA GLU A 586 -25.54 -14.73 27.62
C GLU A 586 -25.12 -15.64 26.45
N TYR A 587 -24.36 -15.12 25.48
CA TYR A 587 -23.73 -15.96 24.45
C TYR A 587 -22.49 -16.70 24.94
N LEU A 588 -21.79 -16.10 25.91
CA LEU A 588 -20.59 -16.63 26.54
C LEU A 588 -20.72 -16.62 28.05
N GLN A 589 -20.03 -17.54 28.73
CA GLN A 589 -19.85 -17.51 30.18
C GLN A 589 -18.41 -17.83 30.54
N ARG A 590 -17.94 -17.37 31.70
CA ARG A 590 -16.65 -17.77 32.26
C ARG A 590 -16.81 -19.16 32.91
N VAL A 591 -15.80 -20.01 32.69
CA VAL A 591 -15.81 -21.36 33.32
C VAL A 591 -15.55 -21.22 34.82
N GLU A 592 -16.32 -21.94 35.66
CA GLU A 592 -16.10 -21.98 37.11
C GLU A 592 -14.68 -22.47 37.42
N ASN A 593 -13.98 -21.74 38.30
CA ASN A 593 -12.59 -21.95 38.69
C ASN A 593 -11.49 -21.63 37.66
N GLU A 594 -11.81 -21.25 36.44
CA GLU A 594 -10.85 -20.82 35.39
C GLU A 594 -11.25 -19.48 34.80
N LYS A 595 -10.81 -18.37 35.43
CA LYS A 595 -11.19 -17.00 35.00
C LYS A 595 -10.78 -16.64 33.56
N ASP A 596 -9.77 -17.33 33.01
CA ASP A 596 -9.23 -17.09 31.67
C ASP A 596 -9.81 -18.02 30.61
N VAL A 597 -10.83 -18.80 30.92
CA VAL A 597 -11.50 -19.70 29.98
C VAL A 597 -12.95 -19.32 29.84
N TYR A 598 -13.39 -19.25 28.59
CA TYR A 598 -14.77 -18.99 28.21
C TYR A 598 -15.42 -20.25 27.66
N SER A 599 -16.72 -20.41 27.90
CA SER A 599 -17.57 -21.41 27.24
C SER A 599 -18.68 -20.77 26.47
N TYR A 600 -19.08 -21.41 25.37
CA TYR A 600 -20.21 -21.02 24.55
C TYR A 600 -21.51 -21.52 25.19
N VAL A 601 -22.51 -20.64 25.34
CA VAL A 601 -23.77 -20.95 26.06
C VAL A 601 -24.91 -21.25 25.09
N ALA A 602 -25.01 -20.55 23.96
CA ALA A 602 -26.16 -20.64 23.02
C ALA A 602 -25.98 -21.67 21.91
#